data_0603ea962d229ea944544262d5a9ac26
#
_entry.id   0603ea962d229ea944544262d5a9ac26
#
_cell.length_a   1.000
_cell.length_b   1.000
_cell.length_c   1.000
_cell.angle_alpha   90.00
_cell.angle_beta   90.00
_cell.angle_gamma   90.00
#
_symmetry.space_group_name_H-M   'P 1'
#
loop_
_entity.id
_entity.type
_entity.pdbx_description
1 polymer ?
#
loop_
_entity_poly.entity_id
_entity_poly.type
_entity_poly.pdbx_seq_one_letter_code
_entity_poly.pdbx_strand_id
1 'polypeptide(L)'
;ALLTYAGAGPYPQTYYFENDDDRKKAENSKREQFLKVYSGFCKALDPVRAMPFAGSYVLGGPLSKYNSIRGAADATEVLSLDDCGSISFVLDDGGNSEFDLTTLSANKLRTNPYSYKDIDA
;
A
#
# COMPACT_ATOMS: atom_id res chain seq x y z
N ALA A 1 -8.91 -11.27 4.51
CA ALA A 1 -9.58 -10.00 4.23
C ALA A 1 -8.83 -9.20 3.17
N LEU A 2 -9.56 -8.47 2.35
CA LEU A 2 -9.03 -7.45 1.44
C LEU A 2 -9.27 -6.09 2.10
N LEU A 3 -8.21 -5.35 2.37
CA LEU A 3 -8.27 -4.12 3.14
C LEU A 3 -7.62 -2.97 2.38
N THR A 4 -8.27 -1.82 2.35
CA THR A 4 -7.68 -0.63 1.74
C THR A 4 -6.47 -0.14 2.55
N TYR A 5 -5.40 0.22 1.86
CA TYR A 5 -4.16 0.72 2.47
C TYR A 5 -3.71 2.07 1.90
N ALA A 6 -4.36 2.51 0.84
CA ALA A 6 -4.08 3.78 0.19
C ALA A 6 -5.32 4.26 -0.56
N GLY A 7 -5.30 5.46 -1.04
CA GLY A 7 -6.37 6.04 -1.84
C GLY A 7 -5.84 6.90 -2.97
N ALA A 8 -6.50 6.83 -4.11
CA ALA A 8 -6.24 7.73 -5.22
C ALA A 8 -6.71 9.15 -4.85
N GLY A 9 -5.93 10.14 -5.23
CA GLY A 9 -6.28 11.54 -5.05
C GLY A 9 -5.10 12.44 -5.38
N PRO A 10 -5.36 13.63 -5.88
CA PRO A 10 -4.31 14.51 -6.40
C PRO A 10 -3.43 15.16 -5.31
N TYR A 11 -3.85 15.12 -4.06
CA TYR A 11 -3.07 15.66 -2.95
C TYR A 11 -1.98 14.68 -2.51
N PRO A 12 -0.76 15.14 -2.20
CA PRO A 12 -0.24 16.51 -2.33
C PRO A 12 0.33 16.86 -3.71
N GLN A 13 0.37 15.93 -4.65
CA GLN A 13 1.10 16.01 -5.92
C GLN A 13 0.77 17.23 -6.76
N THR A 14 -0.50 17.55 -6.88
CA THR A 14 -1.01 18.63 -7.75
C THR A 14 -1.35 19.89 -6.98
N TYR A 15 -1.06 19.93 -5.68
CA TYR A 15 -1.31 21.10 -4.85
C TYR A 15 -0.07 21.99 -4.79
N TYR A 16 -0.31 23.28 -4.69
CA TYR A 16 0.75 24.25 -4.52
C TYR A 16 1.27 24.23 -3.07
N PHE A 17 2.57 24.27 -2.93
CA PHE A 17 3.28 24.43 -1.66
C PHE A 17 4.33 25.52 -1.83
N GLU A 18 4.50 26.36 -0.82
CA GLU A 18 5.50 27.43 -0.85
C GLU A 18 6.93 26.87 -0.86
N ASN A 19 7.12 25.72 -0.24
CA ASN A 19 8.41 25.03 -0.21
C ASN A 19 8.27 23.50 -0.29
N ASP A 20 9.36 22.84 -0.65
CA ASP A 20 9.39 21.39 -0.81
C ASP A 20 9.30 20.63 0.51
N ASP A 21 9.70 21.22 1.63
CA ASP A 21 9.65 20.57 2.95
C ASP A 21 8.21 20.39 3.41
N ASP A 22 7.35 21.38 3.19
CA ASP A 22 5.93 21.27 3.52
C ASP A 22 5.24 20.24 2.63
N ARG A 23 5.62 20.16 1.37
CA ARG A 23 5.14 19.12 0.45
C ARG A 23 5.53 17.73 0.95
N LYS A 24 6.79 17.52 1.34
CA LYS A 24 7.26 16.23 1.89
C LYS A 24 6.56 15.85 3.18
N LYS A 25 6.30 16.82 4.06
CA LYS A 25 5.52 16.59 5.28
C LYS A 25 4.09 16.12 4.95
N ALA A 26 3.44 16.78 3.99
CA ALA A 26 2.11 16.43 3.54
C ALA A 26 2.06 15.04 2.92
N GLU A 27 3.05 14.69 2.10
CA GLU A 27 3.23 13.37 1.51
C GLU A 27 3.36 12.28 2.58
N ASN A 28 4.31 12.45 3.51
CA ASN A 28 4.54 11.50 4.58
C ASN A 28 3.32 11.36 5.49
N SER A 29 2.69 12.46 5.87
CA SER A 29 1.49 12.45 6.70
C SER A 29 0.34 11.68 6.06
N LYS A 30 0.11 11.88 4.76
CA LYS A 30 -0.92 11.15 4.01
C LYS A 30 -0.61 9.66 3.95
N ARG A 31 0.63 9.31 3.64
CA ARG A 31 1.10 7.92 3.58
C ARG A 31 0.94 7.20 4.92
N GLU A 32 1.41 7.81 6.00
CA GLU A 32 1.28 7.28 7.36
C GLU A 32 -0.18 7.11 7.78
N GLN A 33 -1.03 8.06 7.41
CA GLN A 33 -2.46 7.97 7.69
C GLN A 33 -3.09 6.73 7.05
N PHE A 34 -2.77 6.43 5.80
CA PHE A 34 -3.29 5.25 5.11
C PHE A 34 -2.80 3.95 5.73
N LEU A 35 -1.52 3.86 6.08
CA LEU A 35 -0.97 2.69 6.77
C LEU A 35 -1.63 2.48 8.15
N LYS A 36 -1.91 3.58 8.84
CA LYS A 36 -2.64 3.56 10.12
C LYS A 36 -4.08 3.08 9.97
N VAL A 37 -4.76 3.48 8.89
CA VAL A 37 -6.11 3.01 8.57
C VAL A 37 -6.10 1.51 8.30
N TYR A 38 -5.14 1.02 7.51
CA TYR A 38 -4.98 -0.41 7.25
C TYR A 38 -4.77 -1.20 8.56
N SER A 39 -3.83 -0.77 9.41
CA SER A 39 -3.61 -1.37 10.74
C SER A 39 -4.87 -1.35 11.59
N GLY A 40 -5.63 -0.24 11.57
CA GLY A 40 -6.90 -0.12 12.27
C GLY A 40 -7.93 -1.15 11.82
N PHE A 41 -8.04 -1.40 10.52
CA PHE A 41 -8.91 -2.45 9.98
C PHE A 41 -8.46 -3.84 10.39
N CYS A 42 -7.15 -4.12 10.37
CA CYS A 42 -6.63 -5.40 10.85
C CYS A 42 -6.99 -5.63 12.31
N LYS A 43 -6.85 -4.62 13.16
CA LYS A 43 -7.23 -4.71 14.58
C LYS A 43 -8.73 -4.90 14.79
N ALA A 44 -9.55 -4.20 14.01
CA ALA A 44 -11.00 -4.24 14.18
C ALA A 44 -11.61 -5.56 13.68
N LEU A 45 -11.05 -6.13 12.62
CA LEU A 45 -11.59 -7.34 11.96
C LEU A 45 -10.90 -8.63 12.42
N ASP A 46 -9.73 -8.52 13.02
CA ASP A 46 -8.90 -9.65 13.46
C ASP A 46 -8.80 -10.78 12.43
N PRO A 47 -8.42 -10.48 11.17
CA PRO A 47 -8.43 -11.48 10.12
C PRO A 47 -7.26 -12.44 10.25
N VAL A 48 -7.46 -13.71 9.91
CA VAL A 48 -6.38 -14.70 9.84
C VAL A 48 -5.32 -14.30 8.82
N ARG A 49 -5.75 -13.71 7.71
CA ARG A 49 -4.87 -13.15 6.67
C ARG A 49 -5.48 -11.87 6.11
N ALA A 50 -4.62 -10.93 5.79
CA ALA A 50 -5.00 -9.66 5.19
C ALA A 50 -4.18 -9.39 3.92
N MET A 51 -4.82 -8.87 2.90
CA MET A 51 -4.17 -8.41 1.68
C MET A 51 -4.48 -6.93 1.46
N PRO A 52 -3.48 -6.08 1.28
CA PRO A 52 -3.69 -4.70 0.90
C PRO A 52 -4.31 -4.65 -0.50
N PHE A 53 -5.39 -3.89 -0.62
CA PHE A 53 -6.19 -3.83 -1.84
C PHE A 53 -6.50 -2.39 -2.19
N ALA A 54 -6.45 -2.07 -3.48
CA ALA A 54 -6.75 -0.80 -4.10
C ALA A 54 -6.01 0.41 -3.51
N GLY A 55 -5.55 1.30 -4.33
CA GLY A 55 -5.10 2.61 -3.90
C GLY A 55 -3.76 3.07 -4.44
N SER A 56 -2.93 2.23 -4.98
CA SER A 56 -1.75 2.70 -5.68
C SER A 56 -2.07 3.08 -7.11
N TYR A 57 -1.48 4.15 -7.59
CA TYR A 57 -1.59 4.61 -8.96
C TYR A 57 -0.25 5.20 -9.43
N VAL A 58 -0.05 5.20 -10.71
CA VAL A 58 1.12 5.80 -11.35
C VAL A 58 0.63 6.81 -12.37
N LEU A 59 1.22 7.99 -12.35
CA LEU A 59 0.95 9.03 -13.32
C LEU A 59 1.84 8.79 -14.55
N GLY A 60 1.26 8.87 -15.72
CA GLY A 60 1.95 8.72 -16.98
C GLY A 60 2.30 10.04 -17.66
N GLY A 61 3.14 9.97 -18.70
CA GLY A 61 3.49 11.11 -19.52
C GLY A 61 4.16 12.24 -18.73
N PRO A 62 3.85 13.51 -19.02
CA PRO A 62 4.48 14.67 -18.37
C PRO A 62 4.26 14.72 -16.85
N LEU A 63 3.30 13.98 -16.33
CA LEU A 63 2.98 13.93 -14.91
C LEU A 63 3.79 12.88 -14.14
N SER A 64 4.52 12.01 -14.81
CA SER A 64 5.33 10.95 -14.17
C SER A 64 6.34 11.50 -13.15
N LYS A 65 6.84 12.70 -13.36
CA LYS A 65 7.73 13.41 -12.42
C LYS A 65 7.14 13.56 -11.00
N TYR A 66 5.81 13.46 -10.85
CA TYR A 66 5.14 13.57 -9.57
C TYR A 66 4.95 12.22 -8.86
N ASN A 67 5.34 11.10 -9.46
CA ASN A 67 5.20 9.78 -8.83
C ASN A 67 6.00 9.64 -7.53
N SER A 68 7.14 10.33 -7.43
CA SER A 68 7.96 10.34 -6.22
C SER A 68 7.35 11.08 -5.02
N ILE A 69 6.31 11.88 -5.25
CA ILE A 69 5.65 12.70 -4.22
C ILE A 69 4.14 12.41 -4.10
N ARG A 70 3.72 11.23 -4.45
CA ARG A 70 2.28 10.89 -4.52
C ARG A 70 1.58 10.69 -3.16
N GLY A 71 2.30 10.63 -2.06
CA GLY A 71 1.73 10.43 -0.73
C GLY A 71 0.95 9.12 -0.58
N ALA A 72 1.23 8.13 -1.43
CA ALA A 72 0.65 6.81 -1.37
C ALA A 72 1.75 5.79 -1.01
N ALA A 73 1.45 4.90 -0.08
CA ALA A 73 2.32 3.79 0.24
C ALA A 73 2.31 2.74 -0.88
N ASP A 74 3.39 1.99 -1.02
CA ASP A 74 3.37 0.75 -1.78
C ASP A 74 2.71 -0.36 -0.95
N ALA A 75 2.03 -1.29 -1.62
CA ALA A 75 1.36 -2.39 -0.94
C ALA A 75 2.30 -3.19 -0.03
N THR A 76 3.56 -3.29 -0.41
CA THR A 76 4.58 -4.00 0.35
C THR A 76 4.92 -3.36 1.69
N GLU A 77 4.63 -2.09 1.87
CA GLU A 77 4.93 -1.39 3.12
C GLU A 77 4.07 -1.87 4.29
N VAL A 78 2.88 -2.43 4.01
CA VAL A 78 2.06 -3.03 5.07
C VAL A 78 2.72 -4.24 5.72
N LEU A 79 3.66 -4.91 5.02
CA LEU A 79 4.39 -6.07 5.55
C LEU A 79 5.34 -5.69 6.69
N SER A 80 5.70 -4.42 6.79
CA SER A 80 6.58 -3.88 7.83
C SER A 80 5.83 -3.31 9.03
N LEU A 81 4.50 -3.40 9.05
CA LEU A 81 3.70 -2.91 10.17
C LEU A 81 3.76 -3.89 11.35
N ASP A 82 4.10 -3.40 12.52
CA ASP A 82 4.25 -4.20 13.75
C ASP A 82 2.96 -4.94 14.11
N ASP A 83 1.82 -4.28 13.92
CA ASP A 83 0.51 -4.79 14.34
C ASP A 83 -0.05 -5.89 13.44
N CYS A 84 0.24 -5.85 12.15
CA CYS A 84 -0.42 -6.71 11.16
C CYS A 84 0.48 -7.17 10.00
N GLY A 85 1.74 -6.81 9.99
CA GLY A 85 2.67 -7.22 8.93
C GLY A 85 2.77 -8.74 8.80
N SER A 86 2.79 -9.46 9.92
CA SER A 86 2.91 -10.93 9.96
C SER A 86 1.71 -11.68 9.37
N ILE A 87 0.52 -11.08 9.38
CA ILE A 87 -0.70 -11.67 8.78
C ILE A 87 -0.96 -11.12 7.37
N SER A 88 -0.22 -10.10 6.97
CA SER A 88 -0.37 -9.45 5.68
C SER A 88 0.44 -10.15 4.60
N PHE A 89 -0.06 -10.12 3.37
CA PHE A 89 0.64 -10.63 2.21
C PHE A 89 0.31 -9.81 0.97
N VAL A 90 1.22 -9.81 0.02
CA VAL A 90 1.06 -9.13 -1.28
C VAL A 90 1.30 -10.16 -2.37
N LEU A 91 0.47 -10.18 -3.40
CA LEU A 91 0.64 -11.00 -4.58
C LEU A 91 1.33 -10.19 -5.68
N ASP A 92 2.27 -10.81 -6.37
CA ASP A 92 2.82 -10.29 -7.61
C ASP A 92 1.89 -10.57 -8.80
N ASP A 93 2.24 -10.07 -9.96
CA ASP A 93 1.54 -10.38 -11.20
C ASP A 93 1.61 -11.89 -11.48
N GLY A 94 0.46 -12.51 -11.66
CA GLY A 94 0.32 -13.97 -11.77
C GLY A 94 0.52 -14.75 -10.47
N GLY A 95 0.72 -14.07 -9.34
CA GLY A 95 0.78 -14.69 -8.03
C GLY A 95 -0.57 -15.24 -7.58
N ASN A 96 -0.53 -16.30 -6.78
CA ASN A 96 -1.71 -16.88 -6.16
C ASN A 96 -1.47 -17.27 -4.70
N SER A 97 -2.56 -17.41 -3.98
CA SER A 97 -2.55 -17.91 -2.60
C SER A 97 -3.74 -18.83 -2.39
N GLU A 98 -3.46 -19.99 -1.84
CA GLU A 98 -4.47 -20.96 -1.45
C GLU A 98 -4.62 -20.98 0.07
N PHE A 99 -5.84 -20.89 0.54
CA PHE A 99 -6.16 -20.95 1.96
C PHE A 99 -6.95 -22.22 2.28
N ASP A 100 -6.48 -22.95 3.26
CA ASP A 100 -7.24 -24.03 3.85
C ASP A 100 -8.20 -23.45 4.89
N LEU A 101 -9.48 -23.47 4.57
CA LEU A 101 -10.52 -22.93 5.46
C LEU A 101 -10.73 -23.78 6.73
N THR A 102 -10.27 -25.03 6.74
CA THR A 102 -10.35 -25.91 7.91
C THR A 102 -9.26 -25.61 8.92
N THR A 103 -8.03 -25.43 8.44
CA THR A 103 -6.86 -25.14 9.28
C THR A 103 -6.59 -23.64 9.40
N LEU A 104 -7.27 -22.80 8.60
CA LEU A 104 -7.04 -21.36 8.47
C LEU A 104 -5.59 -21.02 8.11
N SER A 105 -4.90 -21.91 7.42
CA SER A 105 -3.52 -21.75 6.99
C SER A 105 -3.43 -21.43 5.50
N ALA A 106 -2.40 -20.66 5.12
CA ALA A 106 -2.06 -20.41 3.73
C ALA A 106 -1.05 -21.47 3.24
N ASN A 107 -1.45 -22.31 2.29
CA ASN A 107 -0.62 -23.42 1.82
C ASN A 107 0.38 -22.99 0.74
N LYS A 108 0.00 -22.06 -0.11
CA LYS A 108 0.88 -21.49 -1.12
C LYS A 108 0.76 -19.98 -1.10
N LEU A 109 1.84 -19.32 -0.82
CA LEU A 109 1.93 -17.89 -0.87
C LEU A 109 3.07 -17.52 -1.79
N ARG A 110 2.75 -17.03 -2.95
CA ARG A 110 3.72 -16.46 -3.87
C ARG A 110 3.62 -14.96 -3.76
N THR A 111 4.66 -14.37 -3.20
CA THR A 111 4.79 -12.92 -3.07
C THR A 111 6.10 -12.50 -3.71
N ASN A 112 6.03 -11.57 -4.61
CA ASN A 112 7.19 -10.90 -5.16
C ASN A 112 6.88 -9.41 -5.18
N PRO A 113 7.23 -8.71 -4.12
CA PRO A 113 6.88 -7.30 -3.99
C PRO A 113 7.58 -6.48 -5.07
N TYR A 114 6.80 -5.72 -5.80
CA TYR A 114 7.28 -4.70 -6.72
C TYR A 114 6.94 -3.31 -6.20
N SER A 115 7.72 -2.35 -6.55
CA SER A 115 7.47 -0.95 -6.26
C SER A 115 7.05 -0.20 -7.53
N TYR A 116 6.42 0.97 -7.37
CA TYR A 116 6.10 1.82 -8.52
C TYR A 116 7.34 2.24 -9.34
N LYS A 117 8.53 2.15 -8.74
CA LYS A 117 9.80 2.44 -9.44
C LYS A 117 10.08 1.45 -10.55
N ASP A 118 9.58 0.23 -10.43
CA ASP A 118 9.74 -0.81 -11.44
C ASP A 118 8.82 -0.56 -12.64
N ILE A 119 7.77 0.24 -12.46
CA ILE A 119 6.78 0.59 -13.49
C ILE A 119 7.27 1.81 -14.30
N ASP A 120 8.02 2.71 -13.69
CA ASP A 120 8.56 3.91 -14.34
C ASP A 120 9.77 3.61 -15.26
N ALA A 121 10.27 2.41 -15.19
CA ALA A 121 11.33 1.94 -16.08
C ALA A 121 10.77 1.56 -17.46
#